data_42d91c6be0d0d34976be882874ea1933
#
_entry.id   42d91c6be0d0d34976be882874ea1933
#
_cell.length_a   1.000
_cell.length_b   1.000
_cell.length_c   1.000
_cell.angle_alpha   90.00
_cell.angle_beta   90.00
_cell.angle_gamma   90.00
#
_symmetry.space_group_name_H-M   'P 1'
#
loop_
_entity.id
_entity.type
_entity.pdbx_description
1 polymer ?
#
loop_
_entity_poly.entity_id
_entity_poly.type
_entity_poly.pdbx_seq_one_letter_code
_entity_poly.pdbx_strand_id
1 'polypeptide(L)'
;FHLRDDVDWVDVNGEVKTHLTSKDFLVGFEWVMNSYKNEANNTTMPNDNVVGAADYYAHTKELGDAAADLTYEDMLSFGVGVEAPDDYTLVFTCPNSCPYFDTVAAYNSFYPAAEDLINELGIEGFRACDNTTMWYCGPYIVEEYIQGNTKSYIPNPSYYGANDVSRFERFTVTMLSDMNIGYQLYQNRELDEVDLMESTLTTITNDPNNEYNS
;
A
#
# COMPACT_ATOMS: atom_id res chain seq x y z
N PHE A 1 -9.64 13.76 -7.97
CA PHE A 1 -10.25 12.42 -7.86
C PHE A 1 -11.58 12.55 -7.15
N HIS A 2 -12.57 11.79 -7.64
CA HIS A 2 -13.82 11.56 -6.93
C HIS A 2 -13.80 10.15 -6.37
N LEU A 3 -13.83 10.06 -5.06
CA LEU A 3 -13.79 8.80 -4.34
C LEU A 3 -15.17 8.13 -4.37
N ARG A 4 -15.18 6.82 -4.14
CA ARG A 4 -16.39 6.06 -3.88
C ARG A 4 -16.88 6.35 -2.46
N ASP A 5 -18.19 6.24 -2.28
CA ASP A 5 -18.88 6.44 -0.99
C ASP A 5 -19.35 5.10 -0.37
N ASP A 6 -18.86 3.97 -0.88
CA ASP A 6 -19.26 2.62 -0.45
C ASP A 6 -18.04 1.74 -0.07
N VAL A 7 -16.95 2.35 0.43
CA VAL A 7 -15.74 1.64 0.85
C VAL A 7 -15.62 1.68 2.37
N ASP A 8 -15.49 0.51 2.97
CA ASP A 8 -15.34 0.36 4.41
C ASP A 8 -13.96 -0.17 4.79
N TRP A 9 -13.48 0.28 5.94
CA TRP A 9 -12.40 -0.37 6.67
C TRP A 9 -12.96 -1.56 7.45
N VAL A 10 -12.32 -2.72 7.31
CA VAL A 10 -12.69 -3.93 8.05
C VAL A 10 -11.49 -4.48 8.82
N ASP A 11 -11.75 -5.20 9.90
CA ASP A 11 -10.71 -5.93 10.62
C ASP A 11 -10.37 -7.28 9.96
N VAL A 12 -9.49 -8.06 10.58
CA VAL A 12 -9.06 -9.39 10.09
C VAL A 12 -10.21 -10.39 9.96
N ASN A 13 -11.32 -10.19 10.69
CA ASN A 13 -12.51 -11.04 10.62
C ASN A 13 -13.50 -10.56 9.53
N GLY A 14 -13.22 -9.45 8.87
CA GLY A 14 -14.12 -8.82 7.90
C GLY A 14 -15.24 -7.99 8.54
N GLU A 15 -15.13 -7.68 9.83
CA GLU A 15 -16.09 -6.82 10.53
C GLU A 15 -15.81 -5.35 10.22
N VAL A 16 -16.84 -4.62 9.79
CA VAL A 16 -16.74 -3.20 9.46
C VAL A 16 -16.39 -2.38 10.72
N LYS A 17 -15.38 -1.54 10.60
CA LYS A 17 -14.86 -0.65 11.66
C LYS A 17 -15.32 0.78 11.45
N THR A 18 -15.05 1.33 10.27
CA THR A 18 -15.40 2.70 9.90
C THR A 18 -15.49 2.81 8.39
N HIS A 19 -16.03 3.92 7.91
CA HIS A 19 -16.16 4.23 6.50
C HIS A 19 -14.93 4.99 6.01
N LEU A 20 -14.43 4.64 4.80
CA LEU A 20 -13.27 5.30 4.20
C LEU A 20 -13.68 6.64 3.59
N THR A 21 -12.94 7.69 3.90
CA THR A 21 -13.14 9.04 3.36
C THR A 21 -11.85 9.62 2.78
N SER A 22 -11.95 10.79 2.17
CA SER A 22 -10.80 11.57 1.70
C SER A 22 -9.81 11.91 2.81
N LYS A 23 -10.26 12.00 4.05
CA LYS A 23 -9.43 12.26 5.22
C LYS A 23 -8.40 11.15 5.46
N ASP A 24 -8.78 9.89 5.26
CA ASP A 24 -7.85 8.75 5.40
C ASP A 24 -6.68 8.84 4.41
N PHE A 25 -6.91 9.41 3.22
CA PHE A 25 -5.85 9.67 2.26
C PHE A 25 -4.92 10.82 2.71
N LEU A 26 -5.44 11.88 3.34
CA LEU A 26 -4.61 12.94 3.92
C LEU A 26 -3.76 12.39 5.06
N VAL A 27 -4.34 11.58 5.93
CA VAL A 27 -3.65 10.91 7.05
C VAL A 27 -2.57 9.96 6.52
N GLY A 28 -2.87 9.12 5.54
CA GLY A 28 -1.88 8.22 4.93
C GLY A 28 -0.76 8.98 4.23
N PHE A 29 -1.09 10.06 3.53
CA PHE A 29 -0.10 10.89 2.85
C PHE A 29 0.81 11.62 3.83
N GLU A 30 0.26 12.22 4.91
CA GLU A 30 1.05 12.82 5.99
C GLU A 30 1.96 11.78 6.66
N TRP A 31 1.45 10.58 6.93
CA TRP A 31 2.25 9.49 7.50
C TRP A 31 3.49 9.20 6.65
N VAL A 32 3.32 9.09 5.33
CA VAL A 32 4.42 8.84 4.39
C VAL A 32 5.38 10.02 4.31
N MET A 33 4.85 11.26 4.34
CA MET A 33 5.65 12.48 4.20
C MET A 33 6.22 13.00 5.52
N ASN A 34 5.98 12.31 6.63
CA ASN A 34 6.57 12.62 7.92
C ASN A 34 7.73 11.66 8.21
N SER A 35 8.96 12.19 8.23
CA SER A 35 10.17 11.38 8.35
C SER A 35 10.30 10.68 9.71
N TYR A 36 9.62 11.18 10.75
CA TYR A 36 9.55 10.50 12.05
C TYR A 36 8.60 9.29 11.97
N LYS A 37 7.44 9.43 11.33
CA LYS A 37 6.43 8.37 11.23
C LYS A 37 6.79 7.30 10.19
N ASN A 38 7.42 7.70 9.07
CA ASN A 38 7.75 6.84 7.94
C ASN A 38 9.22 6.38 7.98
N GLU A 39 9.47 5.18 8.45
CA GLU A 39 10.81 4.58 8.43
C GLU A 39 11.19 3.99 7.06
N ALA A 40 10.22 3.72 6.18
CA ALA A 40 10.44 3.05 4.91
C ALA A 40 11.10 3.91 3.83
N ASN A 41 11.21 5.23 4.03
CA ASN A 41 11.77 6.20 3.06
C ASN A 41 11.16 6.12 1.65
N ASN A 42 9.89 5.76 1.55
CA ASN A 42 9.14 5.55 0.31
C ASN A 42 8.55 6.87 -0.22
N THR A 43 9.37 7.90 -0.39
CA THR A 43 8.91 9.27 -0.63
C THR A 43 9.19 9.80 -2.04
N THR A 44 9.86 9.05 -2.90
CA THR A 44 10.27 9.53 -4.24
C THR A 44 9.07 9.99 -5.07
N MET A 45 8.02 9.16 -5.17
CA MET A 45 6.84 9.51 -5.98
C MET A 45 6.10 10.75 -5.46
N PRO A 46 5.79 10.89 -4.14
CA PRO A 46 5.25 12.12 -3.60
C PRO A 46 6.16 13.34 -3.83
N ASN A 47 7.45 13.22 -3.55
CA ASN A 47 8.40 14.32 -3.67
C ASN A 47 8.47 14.91 -5.09
N ASP A 48 8.42 14.04 -6.09
CA ASP A 48 8.57 14.45 -7.49
C ASP A 48 7.26 14.98 -8.09
N ASN A 49 6.11 14.57 -7.55
CA ASN A 49 4.82 14.77 -8.21
C ASN A 49 3.82 15.63 -7.43
N VAL A 50 4.09 15.98 -6.15
CA VAL A 50 3.19 16.80 -5.35
C VAL A 50 3.91 18.06 -4.85
N VAL A 51 3.30 19.24 -5.10
CA VAL A 51 3.85 20.53 -4.65
C VAL A 51 4.12 20.48 -3.15
N GLY A 52 5.29 20.96 -2.73
CA GLY A 52 5.65 21.11 -1.31
C GLY A 52 5.92 19.81 -0.55
N ALA A 53 5.71 18.64 -1.15
CA ALA A 53 5.91 17.35 -0.48
C ALA A 53 7.38 17.16 -0.03
N ALA A 54 8.33 17.40 -0.93
CA ALA A 54 9.76 17.30 -0.61
C ALA A 54 10.19 18.25 0.49
N ASP A 55 9.67 19.49 0.47
CA ASP A 55 9.99 20.51 1.48
C ASP A 55 9.40 20.14 2.85
N TYR A 56 8.18 19.60 2.87
CA TYR A 56 7.55 19.12 4.10
C TYR A 56 8.31 17.93 4.69
N TYR A 57 8.71 16.96 3.87
CA TYR A 57 9.54 15.84 4.33
C TYR A 57 10.87 16.30 4.92
N ALA A 58 11.55 17.25 4.26
CA ALA A 58 12.78 17.85 4.78
C ALA A 58 12.54 18.57 6.12
N HIS A 59 11.45 19.32 6.23
CA HIS A 59 11.06 20.02 7.45
C HIS A 59 10.82 19.03 8.61
N THR A 60 10.05 17.96 8.40
CA THR A 60 9.81 16.94 9.42
C THR A 60 11.10 16.26 9.86
N LYS A 61 12.05 16.10 8.94
CA LYS A 61 13.37 15.53 9.25
C LYS A 61 14.22 16.47 10.13
N GLU A 62 14.12 17.78 9.92
CA GLU A 62 14.80 18.79 10.76
C GLU A 62 14.19 18.86 12.16
N LEU A 63 12.88 18.65 12.30
CA LEU A 63 12.17 18.63 13.58
C LEU A 63 12.52 17.41 14.43
N GLY A 64 12.93 16.30 13.80
CA GLY A 64 13.21 15.05 14.52
C GLY A 64 12.00 14.57 15.32
N ASP A 65 12.20 14.29 16.62
CA ASP A 65 11.14 13.76 17.50
C ASP A 65 9.90 14.68 17.59
N ALA A 66 10.07 16.00 17.42
CA ALA A 66 8.94 16.93 17.44
C ALA A 66 7.99 16.74 16.23
N ALA A 67 8.42 16.05 15.18
CA ALA A 67 7.55 15.73 14.05
C ALA A 67 6.50 14.65 14.39
N ALA A 68 6.64 13.96 15.51
CA ALA A 68 5.65 12.97 15.98
C ALA A 68 4.26 13.58 16.19
N ASP A 69 4.22 14.82 16.68
CA ASP A 69 2.97 15.51 17.03
C ASP A 69 2.29 16.20 15.84
N LEU A 70 2.94 16.24 14.66
CA LEU A 70 2.35 16.82 13.46
C LEU A 70 1.20 15.97 12.92
N THR A 71 0.22 16.67 12.38
CA THR A 71 -0.99 16.07 11.79
C THR A 71 -1.08 16.39 10.29
N TYR A 72 -2.09 15.85 9.62
CA TYR A 72 -2.34 16.23 8.23
C TYR A 72 -2.76 17.69 8.10
N GLU A 73 -3.39 18.30 9.11
CA GLU A 73 -3.71 19.74 9.12
C GLU A 73 -2.44 20.61 9.14
N ASP A 74 -1.40 20.18 9.86
CA ASP A 74 -0.09 20.84 9.85
C ASP A 74 0.56 20.75 8.47
N MET A 75 0.49 19.58 7.84
CA MET A 75 0.95 19.35 6.46
C MET A 75 0.23 20.27 5.46
N LEU A 76 -1.10 20.38 5.55
CA LEU A 76 -1.89 21.28 4.71
C LEU A 76 -1.50 22.75 4.96
N SER A 77 -1.33 23.13 6.23
CA SER A 77 -0.92 24.48 6.64
C SER A 77 0.49 24.84 6.17
N PHE A 78 1.36 23.84 6.04
CA PHE A 78 2.71 24.01 5.47
C PHE A 78 2.66 24.34 3.97
N GLY A 79 1.60 23.95 3.28
CA GLY A 79 1.38 24.24 1.86
C GLY A 79 1.68 23.07 0.93
N VAL A 80 1.57 21.84 1.42
CA VAL A 80 1.62 20.66 0.57
C VAL A 80 0.39 20.63 -0.35
N GLY A 81 0.60 20.36 -1.62
CA GLY A 81 -0.40 20.44 -2.69
C GLY A 81 -1.36 19.24 -2.70
N VAL A 82 -2.01 18.98 -1.58
CA VAL A 82 -3.11 18.02 -1.46
C VAL A 82 -4.26 18.66 -0.70
N GLU A 83 -5.50 18.43 -1.12
CA GLU A 83 -6.70 18.98 -0.49
C GLU A 83 -7.82 17.94 -0.50
N ALA A 84 -8.67 17.98 0.53
CA ALA A 84 -9.91 17.21 0.63
C ALA A 84 -11.05 18.19 0.94
N PRO A 85 -11.68 18.81 -0.09
CA PRO A 85 -12.73 19.80 0.11
C PRO A 85 -14.04 19.21 0.66
N ASP A 86 -14.23 17.91 0.52
CA ASP A 86 -15.32 17.13 1.07
C ASP A 86 -14.88 15.67 1.28
N ASP A 87 -15.74 14.83 1.87
CA ASP A 87 -15.44 13.45 2.26
C ASP A 87 -15.08 12.54 1.08
N TYR A 88 -15.41 12.93 -0.15
CA TYR A 88 -15.23 12.07 -1.34
C TYR A 88 -14.49 12.76 -2.49
N THR A 89 -13.85 13.89 -2.22
CA THR A 89 -13.04 14.59 -3.22
C THR A 89 -11.61 14.75 -2.74
N LEU A 90 -10.65 14.33 -3.57
CA LEU A 90 -9.22 14.58 -3.39
C LEU A 90 -8.67 15.41 -4.55
N VAL A 91 -7.92 16.45 -4.24
CA VAL A 91 -7.23 17.28 -5.22
C VAL A 91 -5.73 17.24 -4.94
N PHE A 92 -4.96 16.88 -5.95
CA PHE A 92 -3.50 16.97 -5.91
C PHE A 92 -3.02 18.06 -6.87
N THR A 93 -2.07 18.86 -6.42
CA THR A 93 -1.42 19.90 -7.22
C THR A 93 -0.01 19.43 -7.56
N CYS A 94 0.25 19.22 -8.85
CA CYS A 94 1.57 18.80 -9.34
C CYS A 94 2.46 20.02 -9.59
N PRO A 95 3.79 19.94 -9.36
CA PRO A 95 4.73 21.03 -9.64
C PRO A 95 4.87 21.30 -11.14
N ASN A 96 4.61 20.31 -11.97
CA ASN A 96 4.63 20.39 -13.43
C ASN A 96 3.44 19.65 -14.02
N SER A 97 3.20 19.80 -15.34
CA SER A 97 2.16 19.02 -16.02
C SER A 97 2.43 17.51 -15.88
N CYS A 98 1.49 16.80 -15.28
CA CYS A 98 1.59 15.37 -14.99
C CYS A 98 0.32 14.64 -15.48
N PRO A 99 0.14 14.46 -16.80
CA PRO A 99 -1.06 13.82 -17.35
C PRO A 99 -1.20 12.34 -16.99
N TYR A 100 -0.19 11.75 -16.40
CA TYR A 100 -0.12 10.37 -15.93
C TYR A 100 -0.28 10.23 -14.40
N PHE A 101 -0.74 11.29 -13.72
CA PHE A 101 -0.81 11.30 -12.26
C PHE A 101 -1.77 10.24 -11.69
N ASP A 102 -2.78 9.82 -12.44
CA ASP A 102 -3.64 8.69 -12.09
C ASP A 102 -2.83 7.39 -11.86
N THR A 103 -1.80 7.15 -12.69
CA THR A 103 -0.86 6.03 -12.50
C THR A 103 0.05 6.24 -11.28
N VAL A 104 0.50 7.49 -11.06
CA VAL A 104 1.32 7.83 -9.88
C VAL A 104 0.52 7.62 -8.59
N ALA A 105 -0.76 8.01 -8.57
CA ALA A 105 -1.64 7.83 -7.41
C ALA A 105 -1.92 6.36 -7.04
N ALA A 106 -1.61 5.42 -7.95
CA ALA A 106 -1.70 3.98 -7.66
C ALA A 106 -0.51 3.42 -6.86
N TYR A 107 0.54 4.21 -6.62
CA TYR A 107 1.67 3.79 -5.76
C TYR A 107 1.27 3.76 -4.29
N ASN A 108 1.84 2.84 -3.55
CA ASN A 108 1.55 2.61 -2.13
C ASN A 108 1.78 3.84 -1.23
N SER A 109 2.65 4.77 -1.63
CA SER A 109 2.85 6.05 -0.93
C SER A 109 1.65 7.00 -0.97
N PHE A 110 0.62 6.69 -1.76
CA PHE A 110 -0.65 7.44 -1.83
C PHE A 110 -1.83 6.65 -1.24
N TYR A 111 -1.58 5.50 -0.64
CA TYR A 111 -2.66 4.70 -0.04
C TYR A 111 -3.20 5.36 1.22
N PRO A 112 -4.50 5.20 1.49
CA PRO A 112 -5.11 5.73 2.70
C PRO A 112 -4.63 4.97 3.93
N ALA A 113 -4.66 5.63 5.08
CA ALA A 113 -4.49 5.02 6.39
C ALA A 113 -5.65 5.40 7.29
N ALA A 114 -6.24 4.43 7.96
CA ALA A 114 -7.39 4.66 8.84
C ALA A 114 -6.98 5.52 10.04
N GLU A 115 -7.50 6.75 10.10
CA GLU A 115 -7.21 7.66 11.20
C GLU A 115 -7.61 7.08 12.55
N ASP A 116 -8.78 6.45 12.61
CA ASP A 116 -9.30 5.85 13.83
C ASP A 116 -8.37 4.75 14.37
N LEU A 117 -7.78 3.94 13.48
CA LEU A 117 -6.80 2.92 13.88
C LEU A 117 -5.52 3.55 14.42
N ILE A 118 -5.00 4.60 13.78
CA ILE A 118 -3.81 5.30 14.25
C ILE A 118 -4.07 5.94 15.62
N ASN A 119 -5.24 6.53 15.82
CA ASN A 119 -5.64 7.13 17.10
C ASN A 119 -5.80 6.08 18.21
N GLU A 120 -6.29 4.89 17.87
CA GLU A 120 -6.44 3.78 18.82
C GLU A 120 -5.07 3.22 19.26
N LEU A 121 -4.16 3.01 18.31
CA LEU A 121 -2.90 2.33 18.56
C LEU A 121 -1.73 3.28 18.91
N GLY A 122 -1.85 4.55 18.54
CA GLY A 122 -0.73 5.49 18.54
C GLY A 122 0.32 5.15 17.47
N ILE A 123 1.35 6.00 17.35
CA ILE A 123 2.39 5.86 16.31
C ILE A 123 3.12 4.51 16.43
N GLU A 124 3.58 4.16 17.61
CA GLU A 124 4.35 2.93 17.83
C GLU A 124 3.49 1.67 17.64
N GLY A 125 2.23 1.70 18.07
CA GLY A 125 1.29 0.61 17.84
C GLY A 125 0.97 0.42 16.37
N PHE A 126 0.78 1.51 15.63
CA PHE A 126 0.51 1.44 14.18
C PHE A 126 1.73 0.95 13.39
N ARG A 127 2.96 1.35 13.77
CA ARG A 127 4.19 0.79 13.20
C ARG A 127 4.36 -0.70 13.46
N ALA A 128 3.88 -1.16 14.61
CA ALA A 128 3.96 -2.55 15.04
C ALA A 128 2.75 -3.40 14.60
N CYS A 129 1.82 -2.85 13.80
CA CYS A 129 0.68 -3.59 13.31
C CYS A 129 1.07 -4.88 12.60
N ASP A 130 0.38 -5.93 12.96
CA ASP A 130 0.40 -7.20 12.25
C ASP A 130 -0.95 -7.43 11.52
N ASN A 131 -1.10 -8.60 10.92
CA ASN A 131 -2.34 -8.93 10.19
C ASN A 131 -3.59 -8.99 11.08
N THR A 132 -3.45 -9.13 12.40
CA THR A 132 -4.59 -9.23 13.34
C THR A 132 -5.06 -7.88 13.85
N THR A 133 -4.20 -6.88 13.81
CA THR A 133 -4.47 -5.51 14.29
C THR A 133 -4.72 -4.52 13.16
N MET A 134 -4.22 -4.78 11.95
CA MET A 134 -4.40 -3.94 10.77
C MET A 134 -5.86 -3.95 10.29
N TRP A 135 -6.32 -2.81 9.76
CA TRP A 135 -7.60 -2.74 9.03
C TRP A 135 -7.37 -2.76 7.52
N TYR A 136 -8.37 -3.26 6.80
CA TYR A 136 -8.31 -3.54 5.37
C TYR A 136 -9.47 -2.88 4.64
N CYS A 137 -9.21 -2.27 3.50
CA CYS A 137 -10.25 -1.72 2.60
C CYS A 137 -10.14 -2.28 1.16
N GLY A 138 -9.13 -3.09 0.90
CA GLY A 138 -8.88 -3.71 -0.40
C GLY A 138 -9.67 -5.02 -0.62
N PRO A 139 -9.45 -5.69 -1.77
CA PRO A 139 -10.19 -6.91 -2.14
C PRO A 139 -9.88 -8.13 -1.28
N TYR A 140 -8.79 -8.10 -0.52
CA TYR A 140 -8.35 -9.20 0.33
C TYR A 140 -7.93 -8.72 1.72
N ILE A 141 -8.05 -9.62 2.69
CA ILE A 141 -7.58 -9.51 4.08
C ILE A 141 -6.38 -10.45 4.23
N VAL A 142 -5.35 -10.03 4.95
CA VAL A 142 -4.23 -10.90 5.33
C VAL A 142 -4.68 -11.78 6.51
N GLU A 143 -5.06 -13.01 6.21
CA GLU A 143 -5.51 -13.97 7.24
C GLU A 143 -4.34 -14.45 8.11
N GLU A 144 -3.20 -14.72 7.49
CA GLU A 144 -2.00 -15.20 8.17
C GLU A 144 -0.74 -14.50 7.64
N TYR A 145 0.14 -14.13 8.54
CA TYR A 145 1.45 -13.60 8.21
C TYR A 145 2.54 -14.29 9.05
N ILE A 146 3.38 -15.09 8.40
CA ILE A 146 4.57 -15.69 8.99
C ILE A 146 5.78 -14.95 8.42
N GLN A 147 6.40 -14.13 9.25
CA GLN A 147 7.50 -13.24 8.83
C GLN A 147 8.64 -14.04 8.16
N GLY A 148 9.03 -13.59 6.96
CA GLY A 148 10.09 -14.23 6.17
C GLY A 148 9.71 -15.58 5.57
N ASN A 149 8.45 -15.98 5.65
CA ASN A 149 7.95 -17.26 5.14
C ASN A 149 6.73 -17.06 4.22
N THR A 150 5.54 -16.83 4.78
CA THR A 150 4.29 -16.80 4.00
C THR A 150 3.36 -15.66 4.41
N LYS A 151 2.57 -15.21 3.43
CA LYS A 151 1.35 -14.41 3.64
C LYS A 151 0.19 -15.10 2.98
N SER A 152 -0.87 -15.39 3.73
CA SER A 152 -2.11 -15.96 3.21
C SER A 152 -3.21 -14.92 3.20
N TYR A 153 -3.97 -14.87 2.11
CA TYR A 153 -5.00 -13.88 1.84
C TYR A 153 -6.34 -14.54 1.61
N ILE A 154 -7.39 -13.98 2.20
CA ILE A 154 -8.79 -14.35 1.99
C ILE A 154 -9.59 -13.16 1.46
N PRO A 155 -10.70 -13.37 0.73
CA PRO A 155 -11.52 -12.28 0.23
C PRO A 155 -12.06 -11.41 1.35
N ASN A 156 -11.97 -10.08 1.17
CA ASN A 156 -12.69 -9.13 2.00
C ASN A 156 -14.19 -9.19 1.64
N PRO A 157 -15.08 -9.53 2.59
CA PRO A 157 -16.51 -9.64 2.32
C PRO A 157 -17.17 -8.29 2.02
N SER A 158 -16.62 -7.19 2.54
CA SER A 158 -17.12 -5.83 2.37
C SER A 158 -16.48 -5.10 1.18
N TYR A 159 -15.68 -5.78 0.35
CA TYR A 159 -15.07 -5.13 -0.81
C TYR A 159 -16.12 -4.72 -1.83
N TYR A 160 -16.15 -3.44 -2.18
CA TYR A 160 -17.14 -2.85 -3.10
C TYR A 160 -17.24 -3.55 -4.46
N GLY A 161 -16.13 -4.10 -5.00
CA GLY A 161 -16.06 -4.84 -6.26
C GLY A 161 -16.28 -6.35 -6.12
N ALA A 162 -16.80 -6.83 -4.99
CA ALA A 162 -16.91 -8.27 -4.70
C ALA A 162 -17.73 -9.06 -5.74
N ASN A 163 -18.72 -8.42 -6.36
CA ASN A 163 -19.60 -9.03 -7.36
C ASN A 163 -19.11 -8.84 -8.81
N ASP A 164 -18.14 -7.94 -9.01
CA ASP A 164 -17.72 -7.52 -10.36
C ASP A 164 -16.48 -8.29 -10.84
N VAL A 165 -15.74 -8.90 -9.93
CA VAL A 165 -14.48 -9.61 -10.21
C VAL A 165 -14.45 -10.99 -9.58
N SER A 166 -13.91 -11.96 -10.34
CA SER A 166 -13.58 -13.26 -9.77
C SER A 166 -12.39 -13.13 -8.84
N ARG A 167 -12.51 -13.67 -7.63
CA ARG A 167 -11.46 -13.67 -6.63
C ARG A 167 -11.16 -15.11 -6.21
N PHE A 168 -9.90 -15.39 -5.91
CA PHE A 168 -9.54 -16.66 -5.28
C PHE A 168 -10.14 -16.71 -3.87
N GLU A 169 -10.64 -17.87 -3.45
CA GLU A 169 -11.10 -18.11 -2.07
C GLU A 169 -9.94 -17.95 -1.07
N ARG A 170 -8.73 -18.27 -1.53
CA ARG A 170 -7.47 -18.06 -0.80
C ARG A 170 -6.32 -18.03 -1.79
N PHE A 171 -5.31 -17.21 -1.54
CA PHE A 171 -3.99 -17.36 -2.15
C PHE A 171 -2.90 -17.12 -1.10
N THR A 172 -1.74 -17.74 -1.32
CA THR A 172 -0.59 -17.62 -0.41
C THR A 172 0.62 -17.15 -1.19
N VAL A 173 1.28 -16.12 -0.68
CA VAL A 173 2.57 -15.64 -1.19
C VAL A 173 3.67 -16.25 -0.34
N THR A 174 4.56 -17.03 -0.95
CA THR A 174 5.72 -17.63 -0.30
C THR A 174 6.94 -16.75 -0.52
N MET A 175 7.61 -16.36 0.56
CA MET A 175 8.83 -15.57 0.51
C MET A 175 10.02 -16.50 0.38
N LEU A 176 10.72 -16.43 -0.76
CA LEU A 176 11.89 -17.24 -1.01
C LEU A 176 13.17 -16.45 -0.67
N SER A 177 14.02 -17.02 0.14
CA SER A 177 15.36 -16.46 0.44
C SER A 177 16.32 -16.58 -0.75
N ASP A 178 16.11 -17.60 -1.61
CA ASP A 178 16.83 -17.81 -2.86
C ASP A 178 15.81 -17.97 -3.99
N MET A 179 15.76 -16.98 -4.88
CA MET A 179 14.84 -16.99 -6.03
C MET A 179 15.15 -18.10 -7.04
N ASN A 180 16.34 -18.69 -7.02
CA ASN A 180 16.69 -19.77 -7.94
C ASN A 180 15.92 -21.04 -7.67
N ILE A 181 15.42 -21.24 -6.44
CA ILE A 181 14.59 -22.42 -6.12
C ILE A 181 13.14 -22.26 -6.59
N GLY A 182 12.70 -21.03 -6.86
CA GLY A 182 11.31 -20.74 -7.24
C GLY A 182 10.87 -21.51 -8.49
N TYR A 183 11.71 -21.55 -9.51
CA TYR A 183 11.41 -22.32 -10.73
C TYR A 183 11.29 -23.82 -10.48
N GLN A 184 12.10 -24.39 -9.60
CA GLN A 184 12.01 -25.82 -9.23
C GLN A 184 10.71 -26.10 -8.46
N LEU A 185 10.30 -25.22 -7.55
CA LEU A 185 9.03 -25.34 -6.82
C LEU A 185 7.84 -25.25 -7.78
N TYR A 186 7.90 -24.36 -8.78
CA TYR A 186 6.89 -24.28 -9.83
C TYR A 186 6.82 -25.57 -10.66
N GLN A 187 7.96 -26.10 -11.10
CA GLN A 187 8.02 -27.37 -11.84
C GLN A 187 7.48 -28.57 -11.03
N ASN A 188 7.69 -28.54 -9.70
CA ASN A 188 7.16 -29.55 -8.78
C ASN A 188 5.68 -29.36 -8.45
N ARG A 189 5.04 -28.29 -8.98
CA ARG A 189 3.64 -27.90 -8.67
C ARG A 189 3.42 -27.53 -7.21
N GLU A 190 4.44 -27.00 -6.56
CA GLU A 190 4.38 -26.44 -5.21
C GLU A 190 4.04 -24.93 -5.25
N LEU A 191 4.22 -24.28 -6.41
CA LEU A 191 3.79 -22.92 -6.72
C LEU A 191 2.98 -22.92 -8.02
N ASP A 192 1.94 -22.09 -8.08
CA ASP A 192 1.13 -21.85 -9.28
C ASP A 192 1.73 -20.75 -10.17
N GLU A 193 2.52 -19.85 -9.57
CA GLU A 193 3.17 -18.72 -10.23
C GLU A 193 4.54 -18.45 -9.60
N VAL A 194 5.50 -18.01 -10.40
CA VAL A 194 6.84 -17.61 -9.94
C VAL A 194 7.45 -16.57 -10.86
N ASP A 195 8.12 -15.59 -10.30
CA ASP A 195 8.97 -14.65 -11.03
C ASP A 195 10.27 -15.34 -11.44
N LEU A 196 10.61 -15.26 -12.73
CA LEU A 196 11.81 -15.90 -13.25
C LEU A 196 13.02 -14.96 -13.15
N MET A 197 14.12 -15.49 -12.63
CA MET A 197 15.43 -14.84 -12.75
C MET A 197 15.91 -14.86 -14.21
N GLU A 198 16.68 -13.85 -14.62
CA GLU A 198 17.21 -13.73 -15.99
C GLU A 198 17.96 -14.99 -16.47
N SER A 199 18.73 -15.61 -15.58
CA SER A 199 19.46 -16.86 -15.87
C SER A 199 18.52 -18.04 -16.18
N THR A 200 17.42 -18.15 -15.43
CA THR A 200 16.39 -19.18 -15.63
C THR A 200 15.61 -18.91 -16.91
N LEU A 201 15.20 -17.68 -17.14
CA LEU A 201 14.51 -17.24 -18.36
C LEU A 201 15.37 -17.57 -19.60
N THR A 202 16.66 -17.22 -19.57
CA THR A 202 17.61 -17.51 -20.64
C THR A 202 17.75 -19.01 -20.91
N THR A 203 17.76 -19.83 -19.86
CA THR A 203 17.82 -21.28 -19.99
C THR A 203 16.57 -21.84 -20.67
N ILE A 204 15.37 -21.37 -20.25
CA ILE A 204 14.10 -21.79 -20.85
C ILE A 204 14.03 -21.37 -22.33
N THR A 205 14.33 -20.11 -22.64
CA THR A 205 14.21 -19.56 -24.01
C THR A 205 15.22 -20.16 -24.99
N ASN A 206 16.38 -20.61 -24.53
CA ASN A 206 17.39 -21.23 -25.38
C ASN A 206 17.17 -22.74 -25.59
N ASP A 207 16.30 -23.36 -24.84
CA ASP A 207 15.93 -24.78 -25.05
C ASP A 207 14.60 -24.88 -25.83
N PRO A 208 14.66 -25.20 -27.15
CA PRO A 208 13.46 -25.33 -27.97
C PRO A 208 12.52 -26.48 -27.55
N ASN A 209 12.99 -27.39 -26.70
CA ASN A 209 12.18 -28.50 -26.19
C ASN A 209 11.63 -28.24 -24.78
N ASN A 210 11.91 -27.07 -24.21
CA ASN A 210 11.36 -26.72 -22.91
C ASN A 210 9.85 -26.47 -23.02
N GLU A 211 9.07 -27.11 -22.18
CA GLU A 211 7.60 -27.04 -22.19
C GLU A 211 7.05 -25.62 -21.97
N TYR A 212 7.85 -24.73 -21.37
CA TYR A 212 7.49 -23.33 -21.11
C TYR A 212 8.02 -22.34 -22.18
N ASN A 213 8.63 -22.85 -23.24
CA ASN A 213 9.15 -22.03 -24.35
C ASN A 213 8.12 -21.98 -25.50
N SER A 214 6.94 -21.41 -25.26
CA SER A 214 5.83 -21.36 -26.23
C SER A 214 5.34 -19.93 -26.45
#